data_476091ac33ab9fa8fa751d87b6596930
#
_entry.id   476091ac33ab9fa8fa751d87b6596930
#
_cell.length_a   1.000
_cell.length_b   1.000
_cell.length_c   1.000
_cell.angle_alpha   90.00
_cell.angle_beta   90.00
_cell.angle_gamma   90.00
#
_symmetry.space_group_name_H-M   'P 1'
#
loop_
_entity.id
_entity.type
_entity.pdbx_description
1 polymer ?
#
loop_
_entity_poly.entity_id
_entity_poly.type
_entity_poly.pdbx_seq_one_letter_code
_entity_poly.pdbx_strand_id
1 'polypeptide(L)'
;MTESDNSALIKQVPFVDYLVLGEEPYLIANECNQCQARYFDRRNACARCFGDQFTKVKVASSGVVTSFTIVEMGPVPYVSAVVDCDGTPVRCTLIGVDPTPEKVQLGMSVELTTYSMGEDSEGTEAIAFAFTPVK
;
A
#
# COMPACT_ATOMS: atom_id res chain seq x y z
N MET A 1 -29.38 5.79 17.50
CA MET A 1 -28.71 5.59 17.12
C MET A 1 -28.01 5.07 17.13
N THR A 2 -27.97 5.32 17.28
CA THR A 2 -27.29 5.18 17.11
C THR A 2 -26.53 4.55 16.93
N GLU A 3 -26.57 3.94 16.69
CA GLU A 3 -25.72 3.38 16.37
C GLU A 3 -24.62 3.55 15.73
N SER A 4 -24.75 3.38 14.89
CA SER A 4 -23.67 4.08 14.20
C SER A 4 -22.75 4.75 15.18
N ASP A 5 -23.21 4.90 16.30
CA ASP A 5 -22.43 5.56 17.33
C ASP A 5 -21.18 4.80 17.67
N ASN A 6 -21.22 3.48 17.60
CA ASN A 6 -20.03 2.70 17.87
C ASN A 6 -18.95 2.94 16.85
N SER A 7 -19.31 3.02 15.59
CA SER A 7 -18.34 3.31 14.56
C SER A 7 -17.82 4.74 14.68
N ALA A 8 -18.62 5.63 15.24
CA ALA A 8 -18.18 6.99 15.46
C ALA A 8 -17.15 7.09 16.59
N LEU A 9 -17.15 6.12 17.50
CA LEU A 9 -16.22 6.11 18.62
C LEU A 9 -14.83 5.65 18.23
N ILE A 10 -14.73 4.87 17.13
CA ILE A 10 -13.46 4.38 16.63
C ILE A 10 -13.21 5.02 15.29
N LYS A 11 -12.27 5.94 15.25
CA LYS A 11 -11.93 6.63 14.01
C LYS A 11 -10.76 5.92 13.37
N GLN A 12 -10.89 5.57 12.10
CA GLN A 12 -9.83 4.96 11.31
C GLN A 12 -9.26 5.97 10.35
N VAL A 13 -7.93 6.04 10.28
CA VAL A 13 -7.23 6.92 9.36
C VAL A 13 -6.18 6.11 8.61
N PRO A 14 -5.92 6.44 7.35
CA PRO A 14 -4.86 5.74 6.62
C PRO A 14 -3.49 6.15 7.18
N PHE A 15 -2.61 5.16 7.33
CA PHE A 15 -1.25 5.41 7.81
C PHE A 15 -0.45 6.24 6.80
N VAL A 16 -0.73 6.04 5.51
CA VAL A 16 -0.12 6.83 4.43
C VAL A 16 -1.23 7.55 3.67
N ASP A 17 -0.92 8.72 3.13
CA ASP A 17 -1.95 9.56 2.52
C ASP A 17 -2.41 9.09 1.14
N TYR A 18 -1.73 8.14 0.55
CA TYR A 18 -2.14 7.57 -0.74
C TYR A 18 -2.98 6.30 -0.61
N LEU A 19 -3.34 5.90 0.60
CA LEU A 19 -4.23 4.77 0.85
C LEU A 19 -5.64 5.29 1.08
N VAL A 20 -6.60 4.79 0.30
CA VAL A 20 -8.01 5.15 0.45
C VAL A 20 -8.71 3.99 1.13
N LEU A 21 -9.31 4.26 2.29
CA LEU A 21 -10.02 3.26 3.08
C LEU A 21 -11.45 3.12 2.58
N GLY A 22 -12.09 1.99 2.87
CA GLY A 22 -13.46 1.71 2.50
C GLY A 22 -13.68 0.22 2.42
N GLU A 23 -14.77 -0.19 1.80
CA GLU A 23 -15.07 -1.62 1.63
C GLU A 23 -14.01 -2.30 0.78
N GLU A 24 -13.53 -1.61 -0.25
CA GLU A 24 -12.47 -2.12 -1.11
C GLU A 24 -11.34 -1.09 -1.14
N PRO A 25 -10.43 -1.16 -0.16
CA PRO A 25 -9.34 -0.18 -0.10
C PRO A 25 -8.48 -0.23 -1.35
N TYR A 26 -7.91 0.92 -1.71
CA TYR A 26 -7.04 1.00 -2.87
C TYR A 26 -6.01 2.11 -2.68
N LEU A 27 -5.00 2.11 -3.53
CA LEU A 27 -3.97 3.14 -3.52
C LEU A 27 -4.23 4.13 -4.65
N ILE A 28 -3.85 5.39 -4.41
CA ILE A 28 -3.96 6.46 -5.39
C ILE A 28 -2.56 6.95 -5.71
N ALA A 29 -2.26 7.11 -7.00
CA ALA A 29 -0.98 7.66 -7.43
C ALA A 29 -1.21 9.00 -8.15
N ASN A 30 -0.17 9.81 -8.17
CA ASN A 30 -0.16 11.05 -8.94
C ASN A 30 0.48 10.73 -10.29
N GLU A 31 -0.28 10.82 -11.37
CA GLU A 31 0.20 10.49 -12.70
C GLU A 31 0.50 11.76 -13.47
N CYS A 32 1.70 11.84 -14.02
CA CYS A 32 2.10 12.98 -14.83
C CYS A 32 1.26 13.03 -16.11
N ASN A 33 0.69 14.18 -16.40
CA ASN A 33 -0.20 14.32 -17.56
C ASN A 33 0.56 14.28 -18.89
N GLN A 34 1.88 14.46 -18.87
CA GLN A 34 2.69 14.48 -20.09
C GLN A 34 3.29 13.11 -20.42
N CYS A 35 3.90 12.44 -19.43
CA CYS A 35 4.62 11.21 -19.70
C CYS A 35 4.05 9.98 -18.97
N GLN A 36 2.99 10.16 -18.19
CA GLN A 36 2.31 9.09 -17.46
C GLN A 36 3.13 8.42 -16.37
N ALA A 37 4.24 9.05 -15.96
CA ALA A 37 4.98 8.55 -14.80
C ALA A 37 4.12 8.71 -13.55
N ARG A 38 4.17 7.73 -12.65
CA ARG A 38 3.33 7.72 -11.45
C ARG A 38 4.16 7.81 -10.19
N TYR A 39 3.66 8.59 -9.22
CA TYR A 39 4.32 8.80 -7.94
C TYR A 39 3.28 8.73 -6.83
N PHE A 40 3.68 8.17 -5.70
CA PHE A 40 2.79 8.17 -4.52
C PHE A 40 2.98 9.42 -3.68
N ASP A 41 4.13 10.07 -3.78
CA ASP A 41 4.37 11.32 -3.07
C ASP A 41 3.87 12.51 -3.88
N ARG A 42 3.65 13.60 -3.18
CA ARG A 42 3.30 14.85 -3.83
C ARG A 42 4.57 15.45 -4.44
N ARG A 43 4.49 15.83 -5.70
CA ARG A 43 5.63 16.38 -6.40
C ARG A 43 5.27 17.71 -7.07
N ASN A 44 6.24 18.60 -7.11
CA ASN A 44 6.08 19.87 -7.82
C ASN A 44 6.42 19.73 -9.29
N ALA A 45 7.23 18.73 -9.64
CA ALA A 45 7.62 18.49 -11.01
C ALA A 45 7.90 17.00 -11.20
N CYS A 46 7.66 16.51 -12.41
CA CYS A 46 7.93 15.13 -12.78
C CYS A 46 9.44 14.92 -12.91
N ALA A 47 9.97 13.89 -12.26
CA ALA A 47 11.38 13.58 -12.32
C ALA A 47 11.81 13.11 -13.71
N ARG A 48 10.86 12.68 -14.52
CA ARG A 48 11.14 12.10 -15.83
C ARG A 48 11.07 13.15 -16.95
N CYS A 49 10.06 14.04 -16.94
CA CYS A 49 9.86 15.01 -18.02
C CYS A 49 9.77 16.45 -17.54
N PHE A 50 9.86 16.68 -16.22
CA PHE A 50 9.80 18.00 -15.59
C PHE A 50 8.44 18.70 -15.71
N GLY A 51 7.41 18.00 -16.18
CA GLY A 51 6.06 18.53 -16.19
C GLY A 51 5.55 18.76 -14.76
N ASP A 52 4.60 19.68 -14.62
CA ASP A 52 4.10 20.07 -13.29
C ASP A 52 2.60 19.80 -13.11
N GLN A 53 1.98 19.12 -14.07
CA GLN A 53 0.55 18.81 -14.00
C GLN A 53 0.37 17.31 -13.76
N PHE A 54 -0.37 16.96 -12.71
CA PHE A 54 -0.60 15.59 -12.31
C PHE A 54 -2.09 15.33 -12.10
N THR A 55 -2.51 14.11 -12.38
CA THR A 55 -3.87 13.64 -12.14
C THR A 55 -3.83 12.48 -11.18
N LYS A 56 -4.75 12.43 -10.23
CA LYS A 56 -4.83 11.31 -9.30
C LYS A 56 -5.50 10.14 -9.99
N VAL A 57 -4.85 8.97 -9.93
CA VAL A 57 -5.36 7.76 -10.58
C VAL A 57 -5.36 6.61 -9.58
N LYS A 58 -6.34 5.72 -9.74
CA LYS A 58 -6.43 4.52 -8.91
C LYS A 58 -5.42 3.49 -9.40
N VAL A 59 -4.67 2.92 -8.47
CA VAL A 59 -3.68 1.88 -8.77
C VAL A 59 -4.36 0.52 -8.64
N ALA A 60 -4.01 -0.41 -9.52
CA ALA A 60 -4.56 -1.76 -9.45
C ALA A 60 -4.25 -2.38 -8.08
N SER A 61 -5.22 -3.13 -7.54
CA SER A 61 -5.11 -3.70 -6.19
C SER A 61 -4.50 -5.09 -6.18
N SER A 62 -3.97 -5.55 -7.31
CA SER A 62 -3.27 -6.82 -7.40
C SER A 62 -2.09 -6.67 -8.33
N GLY A 63 -1.11 -7.53 -8.18
CA GLY A 63 0.07 -7.47 -9.00
C GLY A 63 0.97 -8.67 -8.76
N VAL A 64 2.22 -8.54 -9.22
CA VAL A 64 3.20 -9.60 -9.08
C VAL A 64 4.44 -9.05 -8.40
N VAL A 65 5.11 -9.90 -7.63
CA VAL A 65 6.32 -9.51 -6.91
C VAL A 65 7.47 -9.44 -7.92
N THR A 66 8.10 -8.27 -8.02
CA THR A 66 9.25 -8.07 -8.92
C THR A 66 10.58 -8.07 -8.18
N SER A 67 10.57 -7.77 -6.89
CA SER A 67 11.76 -7.90 -6.06
C SER A 67 11.32 -8.02 -4.60
N PHE A 68 12.18 -8.62 -3.79
CA PHE A 68 11.89 -8.71 -2.36
C PHE A 68 13.18 -8.90 -1.57
N THR A 69 13.10 -8.57 -0.29
CA THR A 69 14.18 -8.78 0.67
C THR A 69 13.55 -9.27 1.97
N ILE A 70 14.14 -10.28 2.56
CA ILE A 70 13.70 -10.74 3.88
C ILE A 70 14.51 -9.96 4.92
N VAL A 71 13.83 -9.16 5.71
CA VAL A 71 14.47 -8.31 6.72
C VAL A 71 14.43 -9.06 8.05
N GLU A 72 15.60 -9.39 8.56
CA GLU A 72 15.71 -10.18 9.79
C GLU A 72 16.16 -9.34 10.99
N MET A 73 16.30 -8.04 10.79
CA MET A 73 16.62 -7.13 11.88
C MET A 73 15.35 -6.81 12.65
N GLY A 74 15.47 -6.77 13.97
CA GLY A 74 14.32 -6.48 14.81
C GLY A 74 13.71 -7.75 15.41
N PRO A 75 12.62 -7.62 16.16
CA PRO A 75 12.06 -8.74 16.91
C PRO A 75 11.39 -9.81 16.04
N VAL A 76 10.89 -9.43 14.87
CA VAL A 76 10.18 -10.37 14.00
C VAL A 76 10.63 -10.13 12.56
N PRO A 77 11.06 -11.16 11.84
CA PRO A 77 11.41 -11.01 10.43
C PRO A 77 10.18 -10.62 9.61
N TYR A 78 10.42 -9.90 8.53
CA TYR A 78 9.33 -9.54 7.61
C TYR A 78 9.88 -9.45 6.18
N VAL A 79 8.96 -9.42 5.21
CA VAL A 79 9.32 -9.33 3.80
C VAL A 79 9.03 -7.93 3.30
N SER A 80 10.07 -7.26 2.79
CA SER A 80 9.92 -5.99 2.08
C SER A 80 9.97 -6.29 0.60
N ALA A 81 8.99 -5.82 -0.15
CA ALA A 81 8.86 -6.20 -1.55
C ALA A 81 8.46 -5.03 -2.43
N VAL A 82 8.69 -5.20 -3.72
CA VAL A 82 8.13 -4.31 -4.74
C VAL A 82 7.18 -5.15 -5.58
N VAL A 83 5.95 -4.68 -5.71
CA VAL A 83 4.90 -5.34 -6.46
C VAL A 83 4.57 -4.49 -7.66
N ASP A 84 4.54 -5.12 -8.85
CA ASP A 84 4.13 -4.43 -10.07
C ASP A 84 2.62 -4.55 -10.19
N CYS A 85 1.93 -3.44 -9.98
CA CYS A 85 0.48 -3.36 -10.05
C CYS A 85 0.08 -2.76 -11.39
N ASP A 86 0.03 -3.61 -12.40
CA ASP A 86 -0.36 -3.21 -13.77
C ASP A 86 0.52 -2.05 -14.26
N GLY A 87 1.82 -2.23 -14.12
CA GLY A 87 2.80 -1.23 -14.59
C GLY A 87 3.22 -0.21 -13.54
N THR A 88 2.59 -0.21 -12.37
CA THR A 88 2.95 0.72 -11.30
C THR A 88 3.67 -0.02 -10.19
N PRO A 89 4.95 0.28 -9.94
CA PRO A 89 5.68 -0.39 -8.85
C PRO A 89 5.25 0.16 -7.50
N VAL A 90 4.93 -0.73 -6.57
CA VAL A 90 4.49 -0.38 -5.22
C VAL A 90 5.42 -1.02 -4.22
N ARG A 91 6.03 -0.21 -3.36
CA ARG A 91 6.82 -0.74 -2.25
C ARG A 91 5.90 -1.11 -1.12
N CYS A 92 6.08 -2.31 -0.58
CA CYS A 92 5.15 -2.81 0.42
C CYS A 92 5.80 -3.85 1.30
N THR A 93 5.04 -4.28 2.31
CA THR A 93 5.36 -5.43 3.12
C THR A 93 4.44 -6.55 2.67
N LEU A 94 4.98 -7.77 2.56
CA LEU A 94 4.15 -8.94 2.29
C LEU A 94 3.75 -9.57 3.62
N ILE A 95 2.46 -9.88 3.77
CA ILE A 95 1.94 -10.56 4.95
C ILE A 95 1.18 -11.79 4.49
N GLY A 96 0.86 -12.69 5.42
CA GLY A 96 0.16 -13.92 5.07
C GLY A 96 1.04 -14.95 4.41
N VAL A 97 2.36 -14.77 4.47
CA VAL A 97 3.34 -15.70 3.93
C VAL A 97 4.54 -15.71 4.87
N ASP A 98 5.15 -16.87 5.05
CA ASP A 98 6.34 -16.95 5.88
C ASP A 98 7.50 -16.20 5.25
N PRO A 99 8.29 -15.45 6.04
CA PRO A 99 9.40 -14.68 5.47
C PRO A 99 10.63 -15.57 5.24
N THR A 100 10.50 -16.49 4.31
CA THR A 100 11.57 -17.42 3.95
C THR A 100 11.71 -17.46 2.42
N PRO A 101 12.91 -17.75 1.91
CA PRO A 101 13.10 -17.84 0.46
C PRO A 101 12.29 -18.96 -0.19
N GLU A 102 11.87 -19.98 0.59
CA GLU A 102 11.06 -21.05 0.06
C GLU A 102 9.62 -20.62 -0.21
N LYS A 103 9.12 -19.64 0.55
CA LYS A 103 7.72 -19.22 0.49
C LYS A 103 7.52 -17.97 -0.35
N VAL A 104 8.52 -17.09 -0.42
CA VAL A 104 8.43 -15.84 -1.19
C VAL A 104 9.19 -16.02 -2.48
N GLN A 105 8.53 -15.82 -3.61
CA GLN A 105 9.14 -16.03 -4.92
C GLN A 105 8.84 -14.85 -5.85
N LEU A 106 9.80 -14.55 -6.72
CA LEU A 106 9.58 -13.56 -7.76
C LEU A 106 8.47 -14.04 -8.70
N GLY A 107 7.63 -13.12 -9.13
CA GLY A 107 6.53 -13.45 -10.03
C GLY A 107 5.28 -13.97 -9.35
N MET A 108 5.30 -14.15 -8.02
CA MET A 108 4.10 -14.63 -7.33
C MET A 108 3.02 -13.56 -7.36
N SER A 109 1.76 -14.00 -7.47
CA SER A 109 0.61 -13.08 -7.52
C SER A 109 0.20 -12.70 -6.10
N VAL A 110 0.00 -11.41 -5.89
CA VAL A 110 -0.38 -10.87 -4.59
C VAL A 110 -1.50 -9.86 -4.77
N GLU A 111 -2.22 -9.60 -3.69
CA GLU A 111 -3.30 -8.61 -3.70
C GLU A 111 -3.20 -7.70 -2.49
N LEU A 112 -3.75 -6.51 -2.63
CA LEU A 112 -3.72 -5.48 -1.58
C LEU A 112 -4.59 -5.90 -0.41
N THR A 113 -4.08 -5.67 0.78
CA THR A 113 -4.84 -5.85 2.02
C THR A 113 -4.46 -4.75 2.99
N THR A 114 -5.21 -4.64 4.06
CA THR A 114 -4.95 -3.63 5.08
C THR A 114 -4.82 -4.29 6.45
N TYR A 115 -4.17 -3.60 7.35
CA TYR A 115 -4.04 -4.07 8.73
C TYR A 115 -3.90 -2.89 9.67
N SER A 116 -4.21 -3.12 10.94
CA SER A 116 -4.16 -2.08 11.94
C SER A 116 -2.75 -1.91 12.48
N MET A 117 -2.31 -0.66 12.57
CA MET A 117 -1.04 -0.30 13.22
C MET A 117 -1.24 -0.04 14.71
N GLY A 118 -2.49 -0.06 15.18
CA GLY A 118 -2.82 0.21 16.56
C GLY A 118 -3.59 1.51 16.72
N GLU A 119 -3.95 1.82 17.95
CA GLU A 119 -4.74 3.00 18.27
C GLU A 119 -3.91 3.96 19.13
N ASP A 120 -4.21 5.25 19.00
CA ASP A 120 -3.60 6.25 19.88
C ASP A 120 -4.44 6.40 21.15
N SER A 121 -4.06 7.34 22.00
CA SER A 121 -4.74 7.53 23.29
C SER A 121 -6.16 8.06 23.13
N GLU A 122 -6.52 8.54 21.95
CA GLU A 122 -7.86 9.07 21.69
C GLU A 122 -8.75 8.10 20.93
N GLY A 123 -8.26 6.87 20.70
CA GLY A 123 -9.03 5.86 20.01
C GLY A 123 -8.96 5.94 18.51
N THR A 124 -8.04 6.72 17.96
CA THR A 124 -7.85 6.78 16.51
C THR A 124 -6.96 5.63 16.07
N GLU A 125 -7.48 4.80 15.17
CA GLU A 125 -6.77 3.63 14.67
C GLU A 125 -6.11 3.95 13.34
N ALA A 126 -4.80 3.66 13.23
CA ALA A 126 -4.07 3.85 11.98
C ALA A 126 -4.11 2.55 11.19
N ILE A 127 -4.51 2.65 9.93
CA ILE A 127 -4.64 1.50 9.02
C ILE A 127 -3.54 1.60 7.97
N ALA A 128 -2.73 0.56 7.88
CA ALA A 128 -1.66 0.46 6.89
C ALA A 128 -2.07 -0.55 5.83
N PHE A 129 -1.39 -0.48 4.69
CA PHE A 129 -1.63 -1.46 3.62
C PHE A 129 -0.45 -2.43 3.54
N ALA A 130 -0.73 -3.60 2.98
CA ALA A 130 0.26 -4.61 2.68
C ALA A 130 -0.27 -5.43 1.52
N PHE A 131 0.54 -6.35 1.04
CA PHE A 131 0.10 -7.29 0.01
C PHE A 131 0.18 -8.70 0.57
N THR A 132 -0.71 -9.55 0.13
CA THR A 132 -0.78 -10.94 0.57
C THR A 132 -0.93 -11.84 -0.65
N PRO A 133 -0.42 -13.09 -0.60
CA PRO A 133 -0.54 -13.98 -1.76
C PRO A 133 -2.00 -14.23 -2.12
N VAL A 134 -2.25 -14.29 -3.42
CA VAL A 134 -3.57 -14.64 -3.95
C VAL A 134 -3.70 -16.16 -3.88
N LYS A 135 -4.85 -16.61 -3.41
CA LYS A 135 -5.11 -18.05 -3.29
C LYS A 135 -5.80 -18.61 -4.52
#